data_e7a240657c040d068cd3080c59b06ba1
#
_entry.id   e7a240657c040d068cd3080c59b06ba1
#
_cell.length_a   1.000
_cell.length_b   1.000
_cell.length_c   1.000
_cell.angle_alpha   90.00
_cell.angle_beta   90.00
_cell.angle_gamma   90.00
#
_symmetry.space_group_name_H-M   'P 1'
#
loop_
_entity.id
_entity.type
_entity.pdbx_description
1 polymer ?
#
loop_
_entity_poly.entity_id
_entity_poly.type
_entity_poly.pdbx_seq_one_letter_code
_entity_poly.pdbx_strand_id
1 'polypeptide(L)'
;MNAKQQGFTLVELIAVIVILGILAATAIPKFIDLSAEAGTAAANGVAGAIASGSAQNFAASAAGRSSGVTAVTGLAAAACTTTILGAFVNGVSLVTGTPASNTEFKVTAGTGTCAAGGTITCGIQGKTGSSVTATVVCTGT
;
A
#
# COMPACT_ATOMS: atom_id res chain seq x y z
N MET A 1 27.78 43.72 -35.19
CA MET A 1 28.12 42.32 -35.41
C MET A 1 26.80 41.55 -35.53
N ASN A 2 26.47 41.08 -36.74
CA ASN A 2 25.22 40.32 -36.97
C ASN A 2 25.48 38.85 -36.63
N ALA A 3 24.92 38.37 -35.49
CA ALA A 3 24.91 36.96 -35.21
C ALA A 3 24.05 36.23 -36.23
N LYS A 4 24.65 35.28 -36.98
CA LYS A 4 23.92 34.44 -37.93
C LYS A 4 22.98 33.55 -37.13
N GLN A 5 21.67 33.76 -37.25
CA GLN A 5 20.66 32.83 -36.74
C GLN A 5 20.74 31.53 -37.59
N GLN A 6 21.23 30.49 -37.00
CA GLN A 6 21.18 29.14 -37.59
C GLN A 6 19.84 28.51 -37.21
N GLY A 7 18.99 28.29 -38.20
CA GLY A 7 17.73 27.56 -38.03
C GLY A 7 17.96 26.05 -38.13
N PHE A 8 17.11 25.28 -37.45
CA PHE A 8 17.09 23.83 -37.57
C PHE A 8 16.69 23.41 -39.00
N THR A 9 17.35 22.38 -39.50
CA THR A 9 16.96 21.79 -40.80
C THR A 9 15.75 20.87 -40.62
N LEU A 10 14.94 20.72 -41.65
CA LEU A 10 13.77 19.85 -41.66
C LEU A 10 14.18 18.38 -41.36
N VAL A 11 15.35 17.96 -41.85
CA VAL A 11 15.90 16.62 -41.64
C VAL A 11 16.23 16.36 -40.15
N GLU A 12 16.82 17.33 -39.45
CA GLU A 12 17.10 17.24 -38.02
C GLU A 12 15.82 17.07 -37.21
N LEU A 13 14.75 17.82 -37.55
CA LEU A 13 13.47 17.68 -36.86
C LEU A 13 12.84 16.30 -37.07
N ILE A 14 12.84 15.80 -38.33
CA ILE A 14 12.33 14.47 -38.65
C ILE A 14 13.12 13.38 -37.89
N ALA A 15 14.46 13.47 -37.86
CA ALA A 15 15.30 12.49 -37.15
C ALA A 15 14.94 12.44 -35.68
N VAL A 16 14.74 13.59 -35.03
CA VAL A 16 14.38 13.67 -33.59
C VAL A 16 13.01 13.03 -33.31
N ILE A 17 11.99 13.34 -34.13
CA ILE A 17 10.63 12.78 -33.88
C ILE A 17 10.58 11.27 -34.14
N VAL A 18 11.38 10.73 -35.07
CA VAL A 18 11.48 9.29 -35.31
C VAL A 18 12.14 8.59 -34.14
N ILE A 19 13.26 9.12 -33.63
CA ILE A 19 13.95 8.55 -32.46
C ILE A 19 13.05 8.61 -31.22
N LEU A 20 12.39 9.73 -30.96
CA LEU A 20 11.46 9.86 -29.84
C LEU A 20 10.26 8.92 -29.98
N GLY A 21 9.76 8.71 -31.19
CA GLY A 21 8.66 7.77 -31.46
C GLY A 21 9.04 6.32 -31.13
N ILE A 22 10.23 5.88 -31.51
CA ILE A 22 10.75 4.54 -31.21
C ILE A 22 10.94 4.37 -29.68
N LEU A 23 11.55 5.36 -29.03
CA LEU A 23 11.75 5.34 -27.58
C LEU A 23 10.43 5.33 -26.82
N ALA A 24 9.46 6.13 -27.23
CA ALA A 24 8.12 6.15 -26.63
C ALA A 24 7.42 4.79 -26.75
N ALA A 25 7.49 4.14 -27.92
CA ALA A 25 6.86 2.84 -28.13
C ALA A 25 7.43 1.74 -27.23
N THR A 26 8.70 1.80 -26.88
CA THR A 26 9.35 0.82 -25.98
C THR A 26 9.19 1.15 -24.48
N ALA A 27 8.94 2.42 -24.15
CA ALA A 27 8.82 2.86 -22.74
C ALA A 27 7.44 2.57 -22.15
N ILE A 28 6.37 2.63 -22.92
CA ILE A 28 4.98 2.44 -22.44
C ILE A 28 4.77 1.11 -21.72
N PRO A 29 5.20 -0.07 -22.21
CA PRO A 29 5.02 -1.33 -21.50
C PRO A 29 5.72 -1.38 -20.14
N LYS A 30 6.89 -0.73 -20.01
CA LYS A 30 7.66 -0.67 -18.75
C LYS A 30 6.91 0.09 -17.65
N PHE A 31 6.18 1.15 -18.01
CA PHE A 31 5.40 1.91 -17.02
C PHE A 31 4.16 1.16 -16.50
N ILE A 32 3.58 0.26 -17.31
CA ILE A 32 2.45 -0.58 -16.88
C ILE A 32 2.93 -1.60 -15.82
N ASP A 33 4.08 -2.21 -16.00
CA ASP A 33 4.67 -3.13 -15.02
C ASP A 33 5.02 -2.43 -13.71
N LEU A 34 5.54 -1.20 -13.75
CA LEU A 34 5.80 -0.39 -12.56
C LEU A 34 4.54 -0.09 -11.74
N SER A 35 3.37 -0.03 -12.36
CA SER A 35 2.11 0.24 -11.64
C SER A 35 1.76 -0.88 -10.67
N ALA A 36 1.97 -2.15 -11.03
CA ALA A 36 1.73 -3.29 -10.15
C ALA A 36 2.75 -3.34 -8.99
N GLU A 37 4.01 -3.06 -9.28
CA GLU A 37 5.08 -3.00 -8.27
C GLU A 37 4.84 -1.86 -7.27
N ALA A 38 4.45 -0.67 -7.77
CA ALA A 38 4.10 0.47 -6.93
C ALA A 38 2.89 0.17 -6.04
N GLY A 39 1.86 -0.50 -6.56
CA GLY A 39 0.70 -0.93 -5.77
C GLY A 39 1.07 -1.91 -4.66
N THR A 40 1.94 -2.88 -4.96
CA THR A 40 2.47 -3.83 -3.96
C THR A 40 3.32 -3.12 -2.90
N ALA A 41 4.18 -2.16 -3.30
CA ALA A 41 4.99 -1.37 -2.38
C ALA A 41 4.12 -0.51 -1.45
N ALA A 42 3.07 0.11 -1.98
CA ALA A 42 2.11 0.86 -1.17
C ALA A 42 1.37 -0.04 -0.16
N ALA A 43 0.94 -1.24 -0.58
CA ALA A 43 0.32 -2.21 0.32
C ALA A 43 1.29 -2.67 1.42
N ASN A 44 2.59 -2.86 1.12
CA ASN A 44 3.61 -3.15 2.13
C ASN A 44 3.77 -2.00 3.14
N GLY A 45 3.71 -0.75 2.68
CA GLY A 45 3.72 0.41 3.58
C GLY A 45 2.55 0.42 4.56
N VAL A 46 1.34 0.15 4.07
CA VAL A 46 0.14 0.04 4.91
C VAL A 46 0.22 -1.14 5.88
N ALA A 47 0.70 -2.31 5.40
CA ALA A 47 0.91 -3.48 6.24
C ALA A 47 1.91 -3.21 7.38
N GLY A 48 3.00 -2.50 7.08
CA GLY A 48 3.97 -2.06 8.08
C GLY A 48 3.38 -1.07 9.11
N ALA A 49 2.55 -0.14 8.67
CA ALA A 49 1.86 0.79 9.56
C ALA A 49 0.89 0.06 10.50
N ILE A 50 0.13 -0.92 9.99
CA ILE A 50 -0.76 -1.77 10.79
C ILE A 50 0.05 -2.56 11.83
N ALA A 51 1.15 -3.19 11.42
CA ALA A 51 2.00 -3.96 12.33
C ALA A 51 2.56 -3.09 13.45
N SER A 52 3.09 -1.92 13.12
CA SER A 52 3.63 -0.96 14.09
C SER A 52 2.54 -0.43 15.03
N GLY A 53 1.39 -0.03 14.48
CA GLY A 53 0.26 0.49 15.26
C GLY A 53 -0.33 -0.55 16.21
N SER A 54 -0.46 -1.81 15.76
CA SER A 54 -0.95 -2.90 16.61
C SER A 54 0.02 -3.24 17.74
N ALA A 55 1.34 -3.18 17.51
CA ALA A 55 2.35 -3.38 18.54
C ALA A 55 2.30 -2.28 19.61
N GLN A 56 2.13 -1.01 19.20
CA GLN A 56 1.95 0.11 20.13
C GLN A 56 0.63 -0.04 20.93
N ASN A 57 -0.44 -0.48 20.27
CA ASN A 57 -1.72 -0.76 20.88
C ASN A 57 -1.62 -1.87 21.96
N PHE A 58 -0.90 -2.95 21.66
CA PHE A 58 -0.61 -4.00 22.62
C PHE A 58 0.21 -3.48 23.81
N ALA A 59 1.25 -2.69 23.57
CA ALA A 59 2.05 -2.12 24.65
C ALA A 59 1.22 -1.21 25.57
N ALA A 60 0.30 -0.41 25.01
CA ALA A 60 -0.63 0.40 25.77
C ALA A 60 -1.59 -0.46 26.61
N SER A 61 -2.12 -1.55 26.03
CA SER A 61 -2.96 -2.53 26.76
C SER A 61 -2.20 -3.20 27.90
N ALA A 62 -0.98 -3.67 27.66
CA ALA A 62 -0.13 -4.30 28.65
C ALA A 62 0.26 -3.36 29.80
N ALA A 63 0.33 -2.05 29.53
CA ALA A 63 0.53 -1.01 30.54
C ALA A 63 -0.75 -0.67 31.34
N GLY A 64 -1.83 -1.41 31.14
CA GLY A 64 -3.10 -1.21 31.86
C GLY A 64 -3.92 -0.01 31.39
N ARG A 65 -3.62 0.59 30.22
CA ARG A 65 -4.42 1.66 29.64
C ARG A 65 -5.65 1.08 28.96
N SER A 66 -6.82 1.55 29.38
CA SER A 66 -8.11 1.20 28.75
C SER A 66 -8.57 2.24 27.73
N SER A 67 -8.13 3.48 27.85
CA SER A 67 -8.48 4.57 26.91
C SER A 67 -7.57 4.56 25.70
N GLY A 68 -8.16 4.60 24.51
CA GLY A 68 -7.45 4.63 23.23
C GLY A 68 -6.85 3.28 22.81
N VAL A 69 -7.19 2.19 23.48
CA VAL A 69 -6.79 0.84 23.10
C VAL A 69 -7.88 0.20 22.25
N THR A 70 -7.50 -0.30 21.07
CA THR A 70 -8.39 -1.08 20.20
C THR A 70 -8.30 -2.55 20.58
N ALA A 71 -9.42 -3.18 20.89
CA ALA A 71 -9.46 -4.61 21.20
C ALA A 71 -9.18 -5.43 19.91
N VAL A 72 -8.11 -6.22 19.97
CA VAL A 72 -7.74 -7.18 18.92
C VAL A 72 -7.80 -8.57 19.51
N THR A 73 -8.93 -9.25 19.31
CA THR A 73 -9.27 -10.52 19.96
C THR A 73 -9.90 -11.50 18.97
N GLY A 74 -9.95 -12.77 19.34
CA GLY A 74 -10.65 -13.81 18.60
C GLY A 74 -9.91 -14.34 17.38
N LEU A 75 -10.64 -14.82 16.40
CA LEU A 75 -10.08 -15.35 15.15
C LEU A 75 -9.61 -14.21 14.22
N ALA A 76 -8.63 -14.49 13.36
CA ALA A 76 -8.17 -13.54 12.35
C ALA A 76 -9.32 -12.96 11.52
N ALA A 77 -10.33 -13.75 11.19
CA ALA A 77 -11.52 -13.28 10.46
C ALA A 77 -12.30 -12.17 11.19
N ALA A 78 -12.35 -12.21 12.52
CA ALA A 78 -13.01 -11.19 13.33
C ALA A 78 -12.13 -9.97 13.59
N ALA A 79 -10.82 -10.15 13.65
CA ALA A 79 -9.86 -9.09 13.92
C ALA A 79 -9.37 -8.35 12.66
N CYS A 80 -9.34 -9.03 11.50
CA CYS A 80 -8.98 -8.42 10.22
C CYS A 80 -10.16 -7.65 9.60
N THR A 81 -10.65 -6.63 10.29
CA THR A 81 -11.74 -5.78 9.82
C THR A 81 -11.25 -4.38 9.52
N THR A 82 -11.98 -3.68 8.65
CA THR A 82 -11.67 -2.28 8.32
C THR A 82 -11.75 -1.35 9.54
N THR A 83 -12.62 -1.66 10.49
CA THR A 83 -12.78 -0.89 11.73
C THR A 83 -11.58 -1.06 12.66
N ILE A 84 -11.15 -2.31 12.91
CA ILE A 84 -10.03 -2.59 13.82
C ILE A 84 -8.71 -2.13 13.21
N LEU A 85 -8.44 -2.52 11.97
CA LEU A 85 -7.19 -2.15 11.30
C LEU A 85 -7.12 -0.66 10.95
N GLY A 86 -8.27 -0.02 10.70
CA GLY A 86 -8.36 1.41 10.45
C GLY A 86 -7.91 2.28 11.63
N ALA A 87 -7.97 1.75 12.85
CA ALA A 87 -7.43 2.45 14.01
C ALA A 87 -5.89 2.58 14.01
N PHE A 88 -5.20 1.78 13.20
CA PHE A 88 -3.73 1.73 13.14
C PHE A 88 -3.13 2.49 11.95
N VAL A 89 -3.96 2.99 11.04
CA VAL A 89 -3.50 3.70 9.85
C VAL A 89 -4.19 5.05 9.70
N ASN A 90 -3.46 6.01 9.13
CA ASN A 90 -3.98 7.33 8.82
C ASN A 90 -3.71 7.68 7.35
N GLY A 91 -4.62 8.41 6.72
CA GLY A 91 -4.45 8.88 5.34
C GLY A 91 -4.79 7.85 4.27
N VAL A 92 -5.25 6.65 4.66
CA VAL A 92 -5.73 5.61 3.75
C VAL A 92 -7.10 5.12 4.17
N SER A 93 -7.87 4.58 3.24
CA SER A 93 -9.18 3.98 3.48
C SER A 93 -9.08 2.46 3.35
N LEU A 94 -9.55 1.73 4.35
CA LEU A 94 -9.62 0.27 4.30
C LEU A 94 -11.02 -0.17 3.85
N VAL A 95 -11.07 -1.08 2.88
CA VAL A 95 -12.33 -1.57 2.29
C VAL A 95 -12.38 -3.10 2.28
N THR A 96 -13.58 -3.67 2.21
CA THR A 96 -13.78 -5.12 2.06
C THR A 96 -13.91 -5.55 0.61
N GLY A 97 -14.27 -4.60 -0.27
CA GLY A 97 -14.42 -4.80 -1.71
C GLY A 97 -13.13 -4.54 -2.50
N THR A 98 -13.28 -4.45 -3.82
CA THR A 98 -12.18 -4.06 -4.72
C THR A 98 -11.87 -2.57 -4.53
N PRO A 99 -10.59 -2.18 -4.29
CA PRO A 99 -10.21 -0.78 -4.18
C PRO A 99 -10.51 0.01 -5.46
N ALA A 100 -11.18 1.15 -5.33
CA ALA A 100 -11.53 2.03 -6.45
C ALA A 100 -10.44 3.08 -6.71
N SER A 101 -9.67 3.46 -5.68
CA SER A 101 -8.61 4.47 -5.74
C SER A 101 -7.27 3.93 -5.22
N ASN A 102 -6.19 4.67 -5.44
CA ASN A 102 -4.86 4.31 -4.95
C ASN A 102 -4.68 4.56 -3.44
N THR A 103 -5.64 5.21 -2.78
CA THR A 103 -5.68 5.42 -1.33
C THR A 103 -6.55 4.40 -0.60
N GLU A 104 -7.20 3.51 -1.35
CA GLU A 104 -8.02 2.43 -0.82
C GLU A 104 -7.25 1.11 -0.82
N PHE A 105 -7.37 0.36 0.28
CA PHE A 105 -6.74 -0.96 0.42
C PHE A 105 -7.77 -1.97 0.90
N LYS A 106 -7.85 -3.07 0.16
CA LYS A 106 -8.70 -4.20 0.53
C LYS A 106 -8.09 -4.95 1.70
N VAL A 107 -8.93 -5.24 2.70
CA VAL A 107 -8.59 -6.10 3.81
C VAL A 107 -9.20 -7.47 3.59
N THR A 108 -8.40 -8.52 3.80
CA THR A 108 -8.87 -9.91 3.81
C THR A 108 -8.42 -10.59 5.10
N ALA A 109 -9.25 -11.50 5.58
CA ALA A 109 -8.86 -12.34 6.70
C ALA A 109 -7.64 -13.20 6.30
N GLY A 110 -6.71 -13.31 7.23
CA GLY A 110 -5.55 -14.20 7.10
C GLY A 110 -5.70 -15.42 8.01
N THR A 111 -4.66 -15.72 8.76
CA THR A 111 -4.59 -16.89 9.64
C THR A 111 -4.23 -16.51 11.08
N GLY A 112 -4.61 -17.37 12.00
CA GLY A 112 -4.27 -17.26 13.41
C GLY A 112 -5.47 -17.04 14.32
N THR A 113 -5.24 -17.27 15.59
CA THR A 113 -6.17 -16.99 16.69
C THR A 113 -5.47 -16.09 17.68
N CYS A 114 -6.14 -15.02 18.08
CA CYS A 114 -5.61 -14.06 19.04
C CYS A 114 -5.54 -14.66 20.43
N ALA A 115 -4.33 -14.70 20.98
CA ALA A 115 -4.07 -14.77 22.41
C ALA A 115 -3.33 -13.49 22.81
N ALA A 116 -3.34 -13.13 24.08
CA ALA A 116 -2.64 -11.93 24.54
C ALA A 116 -1.14 -11.98 24.17
N GLY A 117 -0.67 -10.96 23.45
CA GLY A 117 0.70 -10.90 22.93
C GLY A 117 0.98 -11.84 21.75
N GLY A 118 0.02 -12.66 21.34
CA GLY A 118 0.11 -13.46 20.12
C GLY A 118 -0.05 -12.60 18.87
N THR A 119 0.09 -13.21 17.70
CA THR A 119 -0.05 -12.52 16.42
C THR A 119 -1.00 -13.25 15.50
N ILE A 120 -1.74 -12.50 14.72
CA ILE A 120 -2.50 -12.96 13.56
C ILE A 120 -1.99 -12.29 12.31
N THR A 121 -2.35 -12.83 11.16
CA THR A 121 -2.05 -12.22 9.87
C THR A 121 -3.32 -11.73 9.18
N CYS A 122 -3.23 -10.59 8.50
CA CYS A 122 -4.29 -10.03 7.67
C CYS A 122 -3.73 -9.75 6.28
N GLY A 123 -4.51 -10.01 5.23
CA GLY A 123 -4.12 -9.65 3.87
C GLY A 123 -4.47 -8.19 3.58
N ILE A 124 -3.54 -7.47 2.96
CA ILE A 124 -3.71 -6.09 2.50
C ILE A 124 -3.39 -6.03 1.01
N GLN A 125 -4.30 -5.49 0.22
CA GLN A 125 -4.14 -5.37 -1.22
C GLN A 125 -4.56 -3.98 -1.70
N GLY A 126 -3.69 -3.32 -2.46
CA GLY A 126 -4.02 -2.07 -3.15
C GLY A 126 -4.86 -2.28 -4.40
N LYS A 127 -5.19 -1.21 -5.10
CA LYS A 127 -5.92 -1.22 -6.38
C LYS A 127 -5.17 -2.02 -7.46
N THR A 128 -3.86 -1.93 -7.46
CA THR A 128 -2.95 -2.67 -8.34
C THR A 128 -1.96 -3.46 -7.50
N GLY A 129 -1.32 -4.46 -8.09
CA GLY A 129 -0.31 -5.26 -7.42
C GLY A 129 -0.86 -6.45 -6.64
N SER A 130 0.05 -7.12 -5.95
CA SER A 130 -0.24 -8.34 -5.19
C SER A 130 -0.72 -8.02 -3.78
N SER A 131 -1.47 -8.97 -3.19
CA SER A 131 -1.80 -8.93 -1.77
C SER A 131 -0.55 -9.19 -0.93
N VAL A 132 -0.37 -8.43 0.13
CA VAL A 132 0.71 -8.57 1.12
C VAL A 132 0.15 -8.92 2.48
N THR A 133 0.97 -9.44 3.36
CA THR A 133 0.56 -9.86 4.71
C THR A 133 0.94 -8.79 5.74
N ALA A 134 -0.04 -8.32 6.51
CA ALA A 134 0.18 -7.52 7.70
C ALA A 134 0.13 -8.42 8.94
N THR A 135 1.13 -8.33 9.81
CA THR A 135 1.13 -8.98 11.12
C THR A 135 0.49 -8.05 12.13
N VAL A 136 -0.48 -8.55 12.88
CA VAL A 136 -1.23 -7.78 13.88
C VAL A 136 -1.03 -8.41 15.24
N VAL A 137 -0.61 -7.62 16.21
CA VAL A 137 -0.41 -8.07 17.60
C VAL A 137 -1.74 -8.00 18.36
N CYS A 138 -2.06 -9.07 19.05
CA CYS A 138 -3.31 -9.24 19.79
C CYS A 138 -3.23 -8.67 21.20
N THR A 139 -4.28 -7.97 21.62
CA THR A 139 -4.39 -7.45 23.01
C THR A 139 -4.85 -8.51 24.01
N GLY A 140 -5.40 -9.61 23.52
CA GLY A 140 -5.99 -10.65 24.35
C GLY A 140 -7.49 -10.41 24.64
N THR A 141 -8.09 -11.30 25.38
CA THR A 141 -9.50 -11.22 25.83
C THR A 141 -9.63 -10.26 26.98
#